data_02ff24dcb5aa612dc122b4894d51ed9b
#
_entry.id   02ff24dcb5aa612dc122b4894d51ed9b
#
_cell.length_a   1.000
_cell.length_b   1.000
_cell.length_c   1.000
_cell.angle_alpha   90.00
_cell.angle_beta   90.00
_cell.angle_gamma   90.00
#
_symmetry.space_group_name_H-M   'P 1'
#
loop_
_entity.id
_entity.type
_entity.pdbx_description
1 polymer ?
#
loop_
_entity_poly.entity_id
_entity_poly.type
_entity_poly.pdbx_seq_one_letter_code
_entity_poly.pdbx_strand_id
1 'polypeptide(L)'
;MPVNRSQLIRLTTIDRCLQNRYRRWTLDDLIEACSEAIYEYEGRTEGVSRRTVQADIQLMRSDKLGYEAPIIVVDRKYYTYADKDYSITNIPLSDNDVNTLQQAMDILRHFQVFSQFSPVTDIIDRLGDHIAVTTKQEVPAIHLEKNERLKGLEHISVLYQYITKKKAITINYKSFKADKERPFIVAPYLLKEFRNRWFVVCYDYKGNDICNYALDRIISIEECKTHTFKENTFFDPEHYFDDIIGVTKDLKSKPQMVRLRVDSDQAPYIITKPLHSSQEIVKEEADGSIEVTLNVVINLELEREILGFGNNIEVLSPRLLRHRIKKRLHIAAMIYGI
;
A
#
# COMPACT_ATOMS: atom_id res chain seq x y z
N MET A 1 -17.18 -0.90 -18.88
CA MET A 1 -17.12 0.57 -18.69
C MET A 1 -17.21 0.83 -17.19
N PRO A 2 -16.40 1.72 -16.60
CA PRO A 2 -16.55 2.03 -15.19
C PRO A 2 -17.94 2.64 -14.95
N VAL A 3 -18.65 2.10 -13.97
CA VAL A 3 -19.98 2.59 -13.56
C VAL A 3 -19.76 3.96 -12.90
N ASN A 4 -20.40 5.00 -13.43
CA ASN A 4 -20.36 6.34 -12.84
C ASN A 4 -21.11 6.30 -11.49
N ARG A 5 -20.65 7.03 -10.46
CA ARG A 5 -21.26 7.10 -9.13
C ARG A 5 -22.76 7.40 -9.19
N SER A 6 -23.19 8.37 -9.97
CA SER A 6 -24.60 8.69 -10.18
C SER A 6 -25.39 7.53 -10.79
N GLN A 7 -24.76 6.72 -11.65
CA GLN A 7 -25.39 5.53 -12.23
C GLN A 7 -25.60 4.45 -11.17
N LEU A 8 -24.61 4.21 -10.30
CA LEU A 8 -24.75 3.24 -9.22
C LEU A 8 -25.88 3.61 -8.25
N ILE A 9 -25.98 4.89 -7.89
CA ILE A 9 -27.08 5.41 -7.05
C ILE A 9 -28.45 5.11 -7.69
N ARG A 10 -28.60 5.33 -8.99
CA ARG A 10 -29.85 5.03 -9.68
C ARG A 10 -30.17 3.54 -9.74
N LEU A 11 -29.18 2.70 -10.07
CA LEU A 11 -29.36 1.24 -10.14
C LEU A 11 -29.79 0.67 -8.78
N THR A 12 -29.13 1.08 -7.68
CA THR A 12 -29.52 0.64 -6.33
C THR A 12 -30.87 1.18 -5.89
N THR A 13 -31.25 2.37 -6.33
CA THR A 13 -32.57 2.95 -6.05
C THR A 13 -33.66 2.18 -6.80
N ILE A 14 -33.48 1.89 -8.09
CA ILE A 14 -34.40 1.08 -8.88
C ILE A 14 -34.55 -0.31 -8.24
N ASP A 15 -33.47 -0.97 -7.86
CA ASP A 15 -33.50 -2.27 -7.19
C ASP A 15 -34.34 -2.23 -5.92
N ARG A 16 -34.09 -1.28 -5.02
CA ARG A 16 -34.87 -1.08 -3.78
C ARG A 16 -36.37 -0.86 -4.06
N CYS A 17 -36.68 -0.10 -5.10
CA CYS A 17 -38.07 0.13 -5.51
C CYS A 17 -38.72 -1.19 -6.00
N LEU A 18 -38.04 -1.95 -6.84
CA LEU A 18 -38.58 -3.20 -7.43
C LEU A 18 -38.70 -4.33 -6.40
N GLN A 19 -37.91 -4.35 -5.35
CA GLN A 19 -38.03 -5.25 -4.19
C GLN A 19 -39.27 -4.91 -3.34
N ASN A 20 -39.64 -3.63 -3.23
CA ASN A 20 -40.78 -3.21 -2.44
C ASN A 20 -42.11 -3.54 -3.15
N ARG A 21 -42.70 -4.67 -2.81
CA ARG A 21 -43.95 -5.19 -3.39
C ARG A 21 -45.22 -4.62 -2.78
N TYR A 22 -45.12 -3.86 -1.71
CA TYR A 22 -46.24 -3.19 -1.10
C TYR A 22 -46.72 -1.98 -1.91
N ARG A 23 -45.86 -1.47 -2.82
CA ARG A 23 -46.17 -0.40 -3.77
C ARG A 23 -45.95 -0.91 -5.20
N ARG A 24 -46.88 -0.51 -6.10
CA ARG A 24 -46.73 -0.74 -7.54
C ARG A 24 -45.95 0.42 -8.14
N TRP A 25 -44.86 0.13 -8.85
CA TRP A 25 -43.92 1.13 -9.37
C TRP A 25 -44.15 1.34 -10.87
N THR A 26 -44.55 2.56 -11.25
CA THR A 26 -44.56 2.99 -12.65
C THR A 26 -43.21 3.53 -13.06
N LEU A 27 -42.98 3.75 -14.36
CA LEU A 27 -41.73 4.36 -14.82
C LEU A 27 -41.54 5.77 -14.23
N ASP A 28 -42.63 6.53 -14.09
CA ASP A 28 -42.60 7.90 -13.56
C ASP A 28 -42.25 7.90 -12.05
N ASP A 29 -42.77 6.91 -11.29
CA ASP A 29 -42.38 6.71 -9.88
C ASP A 29 -40.88 6.38 -9.74
N LEU A 30 -40.34 5.57 -10.66
CA LEU A 30 -38.90 5.23 -10.65
C LEU A 30 -38.04 6.45 -11.00
N ILE A 31 -38.51 7.31 -11.90
CA ILE A 31 -37.82 8.57 -12.25
C ILE A 31 -37.77 9.49 -11.05
N GLU A 32 -38.89 9.64 -10.34
CA GLU A 32 -39.00 10.47 -9.15
C GLU A 32 -38.06 9.95 -8.05
N ALA A 33 -38.11 8.65 -7.72
CA ALA A 33 -37.25 8.04 -6.71
C ALA A 33 -35.76 8.18 -7.04
N CYS A 34 -35.39 8.01 -8.31
CA CYS A 34 -33.99 8.22 -8.73
C CYS A 34 -33.55 9.68 -8.65
N SER A 35 -34.48 10.63 -8.93
CA SER A 35 -34.18 12.05 -8.84
C SER A 35 -34.00 12.50 -7.40
N GLU A 36 -34.86 12.03 -6.48
CA GLU A 36 -34.72 12.26 -5.04
C GLU A 36 -33.38 11.68 -4.51
N ALA A 37 -33.06 10.43 -4.86
CA ALA A 37 -31.82 9.81 -4.41
C ALA A 37 -30.56 10.58 -4.89
N ILE A 38 -30.55 11.06 -6.14
CA ILE A 38 -29.43 11.87 -6.67
C ILE A 38 -29.35 13.21 -5.94
N TYR A 39 -30.50 13.84 -5.65
CA TYR A 39 -30.55 15.07 -4.88
C TYR A 39 -29.96 14.88 -3.47
N GLU A 40 -30.36 13.82 -2.76
CA GLU A 40 -29.86 13.51 -1.42
C GLU A 40 -28.35 13.24 -1.38
N TYR A 41 -27.82 12.48 -2.36
CA TYR A 41 -26.40 12.04 -2.35
C TYR A 41 -25.43 13.00 -3.03
N GLU A 42 -25.87 13.77 -4.02
CA GLU A 42 -25.00 14.63 -4.83
C GLU A 42 -25.40 16.11 -4.77
N GLY A 43 -26.55 16.46 -4.17
CA GLY A 43 -27.07 17.83 -4.10
C GLY A 43 -27.51 18.40 -5.45
N ARG A 44 -27.66 17.56 -6.49
CA ARG A 44 -28.06 17.99 -7.82
C ARG A 44 -29.58 18.18 -7.90
N THR A 45 -30.01 19.37 -8.31
CA THR A 45 -31.43 19.72 -8.50
C THR A 45 -32.01 19.30 -9.86
N GLU A 46 -31.14 18.92 -10.81
CA GLU A 46 -31.56 18.45 -12.12
C GLU A 46 -32.11 17.03 -11.98
N GLY A 47 -33.39 16.84 -12.28
CA GLY A 47 -34.04 15.52 -12.23
C GLY A 47 -33.45 14.52 -13.25
N VAL A 48 -33.70 13.24 -13.03
CA VAL A 48 -33.26 12.16 -13.94
C VAL A 48 -34.25 12.07 -15.12
N SER A 49 -33.69 11.98 -16.34
CA SER A 49 -34.53 11.87 -17.55
C SER A 49 -35.14 10.47 -17.68
N ARG A 50 -36.32 10.40 -18.31
CA ARG A 50 -37.04 9.16 -18.66
C ARG A 50 -36.11 8.20 -19.45
N ARG A 51 -35.36 8.74 -20.41
CA ARG A 51 -34.43 7.98 -21.24
C ARG A 51 -33.33 7.35 -20.40
N THR A 52 -32.83 8.04 -19.40
CA THR A 52 -31.79 7.57 -18.49
C THR A 52 -32.26 6.35 -17.68
N VAL A 53 -33.46 6.48 -17.03
CA VAL A 53 -34.01 5.36 -16.24
C VAL A 53 -34.34 4.15 -17.09
N GLN A 54 -34.89 4.36 -18.31
CA GLN A 54 -35.11 3.26 -19.25
C GLN A 54 -33.80 2.58 -19.67
N ALA A 55 -32.73 3.34 -19.92
CA ALA A 55 -31.42 2.78 -20.24
C ALA A 55 -30.84 2.00 -19.05
N ASP A 56 -31.01 2.50 -17.82
CA ASP A 56 -30.57 1.80 -16.61
C ASP A 56 -31.34 0.48 -16.41
N ILE A 57 -32.67 0.45 -16.62
CA ILE A 57 -33.47 -0.79 -16.58
C ILE A 57 -33.02 -1.80 -17.65
N GLN A 58 -32.69 -1.35 -18.87
CA GLN A 58 -32.18 -2.24 -19.91
C GLN A 58 -30.78 -2.75 -19.56
N LEU A 59 -29.93 -1.91 -18.95
CA LEU A 59 -28.63 -2.30 -18.48
C LEU A 59 -28.73 -3.35 -17.37
N MET A 60 -29.65 -3.20 -16.42
CA MET A 60 -29.93 -4.19 -15.37
C MET A 60 -30.40 -5.53 -15.94
N ARG A 61 -31.17 -5.52 -17.03
CA ARG A 61 -31.61 -6.75 -17.72
C ARG A 61 -30.52 -7.43 -18.52
N SER A 62 -29.47 -6.70 -18.88
CA SER A 62 -28.37 -7.22 -19.69
C SER A 62 -27.32 -7.94 -18.85
N ASP A 63 -26.49 -8.74 -19.50
CA ASP A 63 -25.31 -9.40 -18.95
C ASP A 63 -24.12 -8.47 -18.73
N LYS A 64 -24.18 -7.23 -19.23
CA LYS A 64 -23.05 -6.28 -19.25
C LYS A 64 -22.48 -5.94 -17.87
N LEU A 65 -23.32 -5.95 -16.84
CA LEU A 65 -22.91 -5.73 -15.44
C LEU A 65 -23.10 -7.02 -14.61
N GLY A 66 -23.41 -8.14 -15.23
CA GLY A 66 -23.65 -9.43 -14.57
C GLY A 66 -24.95 -9.48 -13.76
N TYR A 67 -25.86 -8.48 -13.91
CA TYR A 67 -27.10 -8.48 -13.15
C TYR A 67 -28.16 -9.43 -13.72
N GLU A 68 -28.32 -9.49 -15.04
CA GLU A 68 -29.36 -10.28 -15.70
C GLU A 68 -30.74 -10.19 -15.01
N ALA A 69 -31.05 -9.00 -14.52
CA ALA A 69 -32.16 -8.76 -13.60
C ALA A 69 -33.49 -9.17 -14.24
N PRO A 70 -34.30 -10.04 -13.59
CA PRO A 70 -35.56 -10.56 -14.13
C PRO A 70 -36.67 -9.50 -13.97
N ILE A 71 -36.49 -8.32 -14.54
CA ILE A 71 -37.46 -7.21 -14.46
C ILE A 71 -38.55 -7.45 -15.46
N ILE A 72 -39.80 -7.59 -15.00
CA ILE A 72 -41.01 -7.74 -15.80
C ILE A 72 -41.89 -6.50 -15.70
N VAL A 73 -42.79 -6.33 -16.67
CA VAL A 73 -43.81 -5.28 -16.67
C VAL A 73 -45.18 -5.90 -16.56
N VAL A 74 -45.86 -5.65 -15.46
CA VAL A 74 -47.20 -6.15 -15.17
C VAL A 74 -48.22 -5.05 -15.57
N ASP A 75 -49.37 -5.50 -16.13
CA ASP A 75 -50.46 -4.61 -16.61
C ASP A 75 -49.96 -3.55 -17.60
N ARG A 76 -48.90 -3.82 -18.37
CA ARG A 76 -48.24 -2.88 -19.30
C ARG A 76 -47.76 -1.55 -18.70
N LYS A 77 -47.71 -1.47 -17.38
CA LYS A 77 -47.45 -0.19 -16.69
C LYS A 77 -46.49 -0.32 -15.50
N TYR A 78 -46.55 -1.44 -14.75
CA TYR A 78 -45.85 -1.58 -13.48
C TYR A 78 -44.61 -2.47 -13.62
N TYR A 79 -43.50 -1.95 -13.15
CA TYR A 79 -42.22 -2.67 -13.10
C TYR A 79 -42.08 -3.44 -11.78
N THR A 80 -41.61 -4.66 -11.84
CA THR A 80 -41.29 -5.50 -10.67
C THR A 80 -40.32 -6.61 -11.07
N TYR A 81 -39.71 -7.26 -10.09
CA TYR A 81 -38.97 -8.51 -10.34
C TYR A 81 -39.91 -9.71 -10.49
N ALA A 82 -39.61 -10.59 -11.43
CA ALA A 82 -40.30 -11.87 -11.57
C ALA A 82 -39.99 -12.78 -10.38
N ASP A 83 -38.72 -12.81 -9.96
CA ASP A 83 -38.28 -13.50 -8.75
C ASP A 83 -38.45 -12.57 -7.52
N LYS A 84 -39.02 -13.15 -6.43
CA LYS A 84 -39.31 -12.41 -5.20
C LYS A 84 -38.10 -12.09 -4.36
N ASP A 85 -37.09 -12.93 -4.45
CA ASP A 85 -35.90 -12.88 -3.62
C ASP A 85 -34.71 -12.23 -4.36
N TYR A 86 -34.94 -11.82 -5.62
CA TYR A 86 -33.93 -11.19 -6.46
C TYR A 86 -33.59 -9.77 -6.00
N SER A 87 -32.29 -9.47 -5.93
CA SER A 87 -31.74 -8.12 -5.79
C SER A 87 -30.42 -8.06 -6.54
N ILE A 88 -30.08 -6.90 -7.10
CA ILE A 88 -28.75 -6.68 -7.67
C ILE A 88 -27.65 -6.68 -6.59
N THR A 89 -28.00 -6.53 -5.33
CA THR A 89 -27.07 -6.63 -4.20
C THR A 89 -26.88 -8.06 -3.71
N ASN A 90 -27.78 -8.97 -4.09
CA ASN A 90 -27.76 -10.39 -3.72
C ASN A 90 -27.31 -11.28 -4.89
N ILE A 91 -26.58 -10.75 -5.87
CA ILE A 91 -26.02 -11.58 -6.94
C ILE A 91 -25.08 -12.58 -6.28
N PRO A 92 -25.34 -13.89 -6.39
CA PRO A 92 -24.40 -14.88 -5.93
C PRO A 92 -23.08 -14.65 -6.67
N LEU A 93 -21.99 -14.48 -5.92
CA LEU A 93 -20.66 -14.43 -6.51
C LEU A 93 -20.49 -15.68 -7.36
N SER A 94 -20.02 -15.55 -8.59
CA SER A 94 -19.68 -16.71 -9.41
C SER A 94 -18.54 -17.47 -8.73
N ASP A 95 -18.41 -18.78 -9.01
CA ASP A 95 -17.29 -19.58 -8.49
C ASP A 95 -15.93 -18.94 -8.82
N ASN A 96 -15.82 -18.25 -9.96
CA ASN A 96 -14.62 -17.53 -10.35
C ASN A 96 -14.39 -16.28 -9.49
N ASP A 97 -15.44 -15.55 -9.12
CA ASP A 97 -15.33 -14.39 -8.23
C ASP A 97 -14.96 -14.83 -6.83
N VAL A 98 -15.54 -15.92 -6.33
CA VAL A 98 -15.20 -16.54 -5.04
C VAL A 98 -13.74 -16.94 -5.01
N ASN A 99 -13.23 -17.63 -6.05
CA ASN A 99 -11.84 -18.02 -6.16
C ASN A 99 -10.89 -16.80 -6.20
N THR A 100 -11.27 -15.76 -6.96
CA THR A 100 -10.48 -14.53 -7.06
C THR A 100 -10.42 -13.81 -5.71
N LEU A 101 -11.54 -13.72 -4.99
CA LEU A 101 -11.60 -13.15 -3.65
C LEU A 101 -10.77 -13.97 -2.66
N GLN A 102 -10.84 -15.31 -2.73
CA GLN A 102 -10.04 -16.20 -1.88
C GLN A 102 -8.54 -15.95 -2.10
N GLN A 103 -8.08 -15.90 -3.34
CA GLN A 103 -6.70 -15.60 -3.69
C GLN A 103 -6.26 -14.23 -3.15
N ALA A 104 -7.09 -13.19 -3.32
CA ALA A 104 -6.81 -11.86 -2.81
C ALA A 104 -6.70 -11.84 -1.28
N MET A 105 -7.60 -12.55 -0.58
CA MET A 105 -7.58 -12.68 0.88
C MET A 105 -6.34 -13.43 1.36
N ASP A 106 -5.93 -14.51 0.69
CA ASP A 106 -4.73 -15.25 1.03
C ASP A 106 -3.47 -14.38 0.88
N ILE A 107 -3.40 -13.57 -0.18
CA ILE A 107 -2.34 -12.58 -0.35
C ILE A 107 -2.36 -11.56 0.80
N LEU A 108 -3.53 -10.99 1.13
CA LEU A 108 -3.66 -10.01 2.21
C LEU A 108 -3.29 -10.59 3.59
N ARG A 109 -3.65 -11.85 3.88
CA ARG A 109 -3.24 -12.53 5.11
C ARG A 109 -1.73 -12.72 5.24
N HIS A 110 -1.00 -12.79 4.11
CA HIS A 110 0.45 -12.89 4.12
C HIS A 110 1.15 -11.58 4.46
N PHE A 111 0.51 -10.43 4.30
CA PHE A 111 1.07 -9.15 4.74
C PHE A 111 0.89 -8.97 6.25
N GLN A 112 1.93 -9.26 7.03
CA GLN A 112 1.92 -9.12 8.50
C GLN A 112 1.49 -7.73 8.99
N VAL A 113 1.69 -6.70 8.18
CA VAL A 113 1.28 -5.33 8.49
C VAL A 113 -0.23 -5.22 8.69
N PHE A 114 -1.02 -5.92 7.87
CA PHE A 114 -2.48 -5.86 7.97
C PHE A 114 -3.02 -6.54 9.23
N SER A 115 -2.30 -7.49 9.81
CA SER A 115 -2.69 -8.11 11.09
C SER A 115 -2.68 -7.13 12.26
N GLN A 116 -1.97 -6.00 12.14
CA GLN A 116 -1.95 -4.93 13.14
C GLN A 116 -3.12 -3.93 12.98
N PHE A 117 -3.85 -4.00 11.87
CA PHE A 117 -5.09 -3.24 11.66
C PHE A 117 -6.28 -4.15 11.96
N SER A 118 -6.61 -4.31 13.25
CA SER A 118 -7.71 -5.16 13.73
C SER A 118 -8.99 -5.06 12.87
N PRO A 119 -9.48 -3.86 12.47
CA PRO A 119 -10.68 -3.78 11.64
C PRO A 119 -10.53 -4.44 10.26
N VAL A 120 -9.33 -4.45 9.68
CA VAL A 120 -9.07 -5.09 8.38
C VAL A 120 -9.03 -6.60 8.53
N THR A 121 -8.37 -7.09 9.58
CA THR A 121 -8.32 -8.52 9.92
C THR A 121 -9.72 -9.07 10.17
N ASP A 122 -10.54 -8.36 10.96
CA ASP A 122 -11.92 -8.74 11.24
C ASP A 122 -12.80 -8.79 9.97
N ILE A 123 -12.54 -7.91 9.00
CA ILE A 123 -13.24 -7.92 7.71
C ILE A 123 -12.78 -9.13 6.87
N ILE A 124 -11.46 -9.38 6.80
CA ILE A 124 -10.89 -10.50 6.06
C ILE A 124 -11.41 -11.83 6.63
N ASP A 125 -11.46 -11.95 7.96
CA ASP A 125 -11.95 -13.18 8.62
C ASP A 125 -13.44 -13.37 8.39
N ARG A 126 -14.28 -12.33 8.52
CA ARG A 126 -15.71 -12.40 8.20
C ARG A 126 -15.98 -12.74 6.73
N LEU A 127 -15.23 -12.17 5.81
CA LEU A 127 -15.31 -12.54 4.39
C LEU A 127 -14.88 -13.98 4.17
N GLY A 128 -13.81 -14.41 4.87
CA GLY A 128 -13.33 -15.79 4.85
C GLY A 128 -14.36 -16.79 5.35
N ASP A 129 -15.05 -16.50 6.44
CA ASP A 129 -16.12 -17.35 6.98
C ASP A 129 -17.28 -17.48 5.98
N HIS A 130 -17.66 -16.40 5.31
CA HIS A 130 -18.68 -16.45 4.28
C HIS A 130 -18.27 -17.28 3.04
N ILE A 131 -17.00 -17.24 2.67
CA ILE A 131 -16.44 -17.96 1.51
C ILE A 131 -16.12 -19.42 1.86
N ALA A 132 -15.60 -19.69 3.06
CA ALA A 132 -15.19 -21.03 3.50
C ALA A 132 -16.35 -22.05 3.56
N VAL A 133 -17.60 -21.60 3.63
CA VAL A 133 -18.77 -22.46 3.52
C VAL A 133 -18.85 -23.11 2.13
N THR A 134 -18.15 -22.57 1.14
CA THR A 134 -18.26 -22.98 -0.28
C THR A 134 -17.00 -23.71 -0.80
N THR A 135 -15.84 -23.62 -0.13
CA THR A 135 -14.57 -24.16 -0.66
C THR A 135 -13.80 -25.00 0.35
N LYS A 136 -13.17 -26.09 -0.13
CA LYS A 136 -12.21 -26.90 0.64
C LYS A 136 -10.93 -26.09 0.87
N GLN A 137 -10.37 -26.15 2.07
CA GLN A 137 -9.05 -25.57 2.40
C GLN A 137 -7.97 -26.16 1.46
N GLU A 138 -7.49 -25.35 0.54
CA GLU A 138 -6.35 -25.72 -0.30
C GLU A 138 -5.03 -25.34 0.38
N VAL A 139 -3.99 -26.13 0.12
CA VAL A 139 -2.63 -25.84 0.60
C VAL A 139 -2.17 -24.54 -0.08
N PRO A 140 -1.60 -23.57 0.68
CA PRO A 140 -1.15 -22.30 0.10
C PRO A 140 -0.16 -22.52 -1.04
N ALA A 141 -0.51 -22.07 -2.25
CA ALA A 141 0.35 -22.16 -3.42
C ALA A 141 1.42 -21.06 -3.45
N ILE A 142 1.28 -20.01 -2.62
CA ILE A 142 2.20 -18.88 -2.52
C ILE A 142 2.80 -18.87 -1.12
N HIS A 143 4.13 -18.90 -1.04
CA HIS A 143 4.86 -18.75 0.20
C HIS A 143 5.64 -17.43 0.16
N LEU A 144 5.25 -16.47 1.02
CA LEU A 144 5.98 -15.23 1.22
C LEU A 144 6.89 -15.35 2.45
N GLU A 145 8.06 -14.74 2.38
CA GLU A 145 8.98 -14.71 3.52
C GLU A 145 8.31 -14.02 4.71
N LYS A 146 8.19 -14.75 5.83
CA LYS A 146 7.65 -14.25 7.09
C LYS A 146 8.76 -14.19 8.12
N ASN A 147 8.92 -13.06 8.75
CA ASN A 147 9.78 -12.94 9.91
C ASN A 147 8.92 -12.86 11.19
N GLU A 148 8.69 -14.00 11.80
CA GLU A 148 7.85 -14.11 13.04
C GLU A 148 8.44 -13.36 14.24
N ARG A 149 9.73 -12.96 14.18
CA ARG A 149 10.42 -12.23 15.25
C ARG A 149 10.47 -10.72 15.03
N LEU A 150 9.70 -10.19 14.07
CA LEU A 150 9.60 -8.75 13.87
C LEU A 150 9.01 -8.08 15.13
N LYS A 151 9.71 -7.04 15.58
CA LYS A 151 9.29 -6.21 16.70
C LYS A 151 8.85 -4.84 16.19
N GLY A 152 7.96 -4.19 16.96
CA GLY A 152 7.51 -2.82 16.68
C GLY A 152 6.34 -2.75 15.71
N LEU A 153 5.82 -3.88 15.21
CA LEU A 153 4.63 -3.89 14.35
C LEU A 153 3.40 -3.33 15.07
N GLU A 154 3.30 -3.54 16.38
CA GLU A 154 2.26 -3.02 17.26
C GLU A 154 2.15 -1.49 17.24
N HIS A 155 3.23 -0.80 16.88
CA HIS A 155 3.25 0.67 16.78
C HIS A 155 2.70 1.21 15.46
N ILE A 156 2.56 0.38 14.42
CA ILE A 156 2.17 0.82 13.07
C ILE A 156 0.80 1.49 13.06
N SER A 157 -0.23 0.85 13.64
CA SER A 157 -1.59 1.38 13.64
C SER A 157 -1.71 2.68 14.43
N VAL A 158 -1.01 2.76 15.56
CA VAL A 158 -0.98 3.95 16.42
C VAL A 158 -0.27 5.11 15.72
N LEU A 159 0.89 4.86 15.12
CA LEU A 159 1.64 5.87 14.36
C LEU A 159 0.85 6.34 13.14
N TYR A 160 0.20 5.43 12.41
CA TYR A 160 -0.64 5.78 11.28
C TYR A 160 -1.78 6.73 11.69
N GLN A 161 -2.42 6.50 12.84
CA GLN A 161 -3.44 7.40 13.36
C GLN A 161 -2.88 8.79 13.71
N TYR A 162 -1.69 8.87 14.31
CA TYR A 162 -1.07 10.15 14.63
C TYR A 162 -0.64 10.92 13.38
N ILE A 163 -0.16 10.22 12.35
CA ILE A 163 0.17 10.82 11.04
C ILE A 163 -1.09 11.39 10.39
N THR A 164 -2.16 10.59 10.30
CA THR A 164 -3.41 11.00 9.63
C THR A 164 -4.14 12.11 10.38
N LYS A 165 -4.11 12.09 11.73
CA LYS A 165 -4.70 13.13 12.58
C LYS A 165 -3.79 14.34 12.76
N LYS A 166 -2.58 14.34 12.18
CA LYS A 166 -1.59 15.41 12.27
C LYS A 166 -1.32 15.82 13.73
N LYS A 167 -0.88 14.86 14.54
CA LYS A 167 -0.58 15.11 15.96
C LYS A 167 0.89 14.91 16.26
N ALA A 168 1.46 15.83 17.06
CA ALA A 168 2.80 15.67 17.64
C ALA A 168 2.76 14.59 18.72
N ILE A 169 3.84 13.82 18.81
CA ILE A 169 3.97 12.69 19.75
C ILE A 169 5.29 12.72 20.49
N THR A 170 5.32 12.07 21.63
CA THR A 170 6.54 11.73 22.37
C THR A 170 6.82 10.25 22.15
N ILE A 171 8.00 9.93 21.62
CA ILE A 171 8.50 8.57 21.43
C ILE A 171 9.56 8.30 22.49
N ASN A 172 9.35 7.31 23.38
CA ASN A 172 10.40 6.77 24.22
C ASN A 172 11.19 5.74 23.41
N TYR A 173 12.44 6.06 23.12
CA TYR A 173 13.28 5.32 22.17
C TYR A 173 14.59 4.85 22.81
N LYS A 174 14.95 3.60 22.58
CA LYS A 174 16.22 3.02 23.03
C LYS A 174 17.01 2.49 21.82
N SER A 175 18.03 3.23 21.40
CA SER A 175 18.93 2.72 20.37
C SER A 175 19.75 1.53 20.88
N PHE A 176 20.15 0.59 20.01
CA PHE A 176 20.93 -0.59 20.43
C PHE A 176 22.28 -0.26 21.09
N LYS A 177 22.79 0.95 20.87
CA LYS A 177 24.06 1.42 21.47
C LYS A 177 23.86 2.24 22.75
N ALA A 178 22.61 2.51 23.14
CA ALA A 178 22.30 3.35 24.29
C ALA A 178 22.01 2.49 25.52
N ASP A 179 22.55 2.86 26.67
CA ASP A 179 22.28 2.19 27.94
C ASP A 179 20.86 2.44 28.44
N LYS A 180 20.35 3.66 28.19
CA LYS A 180 19.03 4.10 28.64
C LYS A 180 18.16 4.60 27.51
N GLU A 181 16.86 4.45 27.68
CA GLU A 181 15.85 5.07 26.83
C GLU A 181 15.86 6.59 26.95
N ARG A 182 15.40 7.27 25.92
CA ARG A 182 15.27 8.74 25.88
C ARG A 182 13.96 9.12 25.20
N PRO A 183 13.25 10.14 25.72
CA PRO A 183 12.10 10.70 25.06
C PRO A 183 12.52 11.63 23.91
N PHE A 184 11.82 11.51 22.79
CA PHE A 184 11.93 12.39 21.63
C PHE A 184 10.54 12.93 21.30
N ILE A 185 10.42 14.25 21.24
CA ILE A 185 9.19 14.92 20.80
C ILE A 185 9.31 15.12 19.28
N VAL A 186 8.36 14.55 18.55
CA VAL A 186 8.43 14.49 17.09
C VAL A 186 7.07 14.72 16.44
N ALA A 187 7.08 15.24 15.21
CA ALA A 187 5.93 15.24 14.32
C ALA A 187 6.10 14.09 13.30
N PRO A 188 5.31 13.02 13.36
CA PRO A 188 5.42 11.88 12.45
C PRO A 188 4.79 12.20 11.10
N TYR A 189 5.46 11.84 10.00
CA TYR A 189 5.01 12.13 8.64
C TYR A 189 4.73 10.91 7.80
N LEU A 190 5.56 9.85 7.92
CA LEU A 190 5.55 8.72 7.00
C LEU A 190 6.04 7.45 7.69
N LEU A 191 5.39 6.32 7.38
CA LEU A 191 5.90 4.98 7.71
C LEU A 191 6.59 4.39 6.50
N LYS A 192 7.81 3.89 6.68
CA LYS A 192 8.63 3.25 5.63
C LYS A 192 9.03 1.85 6.05
N GLU A 193 8.76 0.88 5.19
CA GLU A 193 9.31 -0.47 5.32
C GLU A 193 10.61 -0.58 4.50
N PHE A 194 11.62 -1.22 5.08
CA PHE A 194 12.82 -1.64 4.38
C PHE A 194 13.36 -2.96 4.94
N ARG A 195 13.42 -3.99 4.12
CA ARG A 195 13.91 -5.34 4.47
C ARG A 195 13.25 -5.89 5.73
N ASN A 196 11.94 -5.89 5.75
CA ASN A 196 11.10 -6.35 6.86
C ASN A 196 11.26 -5.55 8.16
N ARG A 197 11.90 -4.37 8.15
CA ARG A 197 11.95 -3.47 9.29
C ARG A 197 11.19 -2.19 8.99
N TRP A 198 10.39 -1.75 9.92
CA TRP A 198 9.59 -0.53 9.83
C TRP A 198 10.27 0.65 10.49
N PHE A 199 10.08 1.79 9.88
CA PHE A 199 10.61 3.08 10.34
C PHE A 199 9.51 4.13 10.27
N VAL A 200 9.55 5.08 11.21
CA VAL A 200 8.76 6.30 11.13
C VAL A 200 9.69 7.47 10.82
N VAL A 201 9.36 8.21 9.77
CA VAL A 201 10.02 9.46 9.39
C VAL A 201 9.33 10.59 10.13
N CYS A 202 10.10 11.34 10.90
CA CYS A 202 9.59 12.39 11.76
C CYS A 202 10.43 13.66 11.65
N TYR A 203 9.81 14.79 11.96
CA TYR A 203 10.56 15.97 12.36
C TYR A 203 10.85 15.91 13.86
N ASP A 204 12.12 16.00 14.24
CA ASP A 204 12.57 16.08 15.64
C ASP A 204 12.62 17.55 16.07
N TYR A 205 11.79 17.92 17.05
CA TYR A 205 11.76 19.30 17.57
C TYR A 205 13.04 19.73 18.25
N LYS A 206 13.78 18.82 18.86
CA LYS A 206 15.05 19.10 19.51
C LYS A 206 16.19 19.25 18.52
N GLY A 207 16.28 18.33 17.58
CA GLY A 207 17.31 18.31 16.53
C GLY A 207 17.05 19.33 15.43
N ASN A 208 15.81 19.78 15.28
CA ASN A 208 15.33 20.65 14.21
C ASN A 208 15.66 20.07 12.81
N ASP A 209 15.50 18.76 12.67
CA ASP A 209 15.84 18.01 11.46
C ASP A 209 14.88 16.82 11.25
N ILE A 210 14.94 16.20 10.08
CA ILE A 210 14.21 14.97 9.78
C ILE A 210 15.01 13.77 10.29
N CYS A 211 14.36 12.95 11.07
CA CYS A 211 14.94 11.75 11.67
C CYS A 211 14.09 10.52 11.36
N ASN A 212 14.75 9.36 11.27
CA ASN A 212 14.12 8.07 11.07
C ASN A 212 14.26 7.22 12.34
N TYR A 213 13.13 6.84 12.94
CA TYR A 213 13.10 5.97 14.11
C TYR A 213 12.64 4.58 13.71
N ALA A 214 13.46 3.56 13.99
CA ALA A 214 13.08 2.17 13.76
C ALA A 214 12.06 1.73 14.81
N LEU A 215 10.93 1.16 14.38
CA LEU A 215 9.82 0.81 15.27
C LEU A 215 10.21 -0.25 16.31
N ASP A 216 11.11 -1.17 15.95
CA ASP A 216 11.64 -2.21 16.85
C ASP A 216 12.43 -1.69 18.07
N ARG A 217 12.66 -0.38 18.13
CA ARG A 217 13.38 0.31 19.22
C ARG A 217 12.50 1.31 19.97
N ILE A 218 11.26 1.44 19.56
CA ILE A 218 10.27 2.26 20.27
C ILE A 218 9.75 1.46 21.46
N ILE A 219 9.75 2.05 22.63
CA ILE A 219 9.25 1.45 23.87
C ILE A 219 7.82 1.87 24.11
N SER A 220 7.51 3.17 23.94
CA SER A 220 6.17 3.70 24.07
C SER A 220 5.98 4.94 23.21
N ILE A 221 4.72 5.22 22.89
CA ILE A 221 4.29 6.39 22.09
C ILE A 221 3.15 7.05 22.84
N GLU A 222 3.25 8.34 23.05
CA GLU A 222 2.25 9.16 23.72
C GLU A 222 1.95 10.43 22.91
N GLU A 223 0.72 10.92 23.00
CA GLU A 223 0.36 12.21 22.38
C GLU A 223 1.10 13.35 23.11
N CYS A 224 1.81 14.18 22.36
CA CYS A 224 2.50 15.34 22.91
C CYS A 224 1.52 16.53 22.98
N LYS A 225 1.24 16.99 24.22
CA LYS A 225 0.34 18.14 24.44
C LYS A 225 1.10 19.50 24.46
N THR A 226 2.41 19.48 24.48
CA THR A 226 3.26 20.70 24.63
C THR A 226 3.68 21.30 23.31
N HIS A 227 3.61 20.55 22.22
CA HIS A 227 3.99 20.99 20.87
C HIS A 227 2.84 20.79 19.91
N THR A 228 2.61 21.79 19.07
CA THR A 228 1.68 21.67 17.93
C THR A 228 2.34 20.86 16.82
N PHE A 229 1.54 20.13 16.04
CA PHE A 229 2.05 19.39 14.89
C PHE A 229 2.68 20.35 13.88
N LYS A 230 3.91 20.06 13.46
CA LYS A 230 4.60 20.81 12.42
C LYS A 230 4.30 20.19 11.07
N GLU A 231 3.72 20.95 10.16
CA GLU A 231 3.43 20.48 8.80
C GLU A 231 4.73 20.13 8.06
N ASN A 232 4.66 19.09 7.21
CA ASN A 232 5.80 18.71 6.39
C ASN A 232 5.98 19.71 5.23
N THR A 233 6.97 20.57 5.36
CA THR A 233 7.43 21.49 4.30
C THR A 233 8.85 21.17 3.85
N PHE A 234 9.43 20.05 4.31
CA PHE A 234 10.84 19.71 4.15
C PHE A 234 11.12 18.83 2.95
N PHE A 235 10.16 17.96 2.60
CA PHE A 235 10.31 16.99 1.53
C PHE A 235 8.94 16.55 0.98
N ASP A 236 8.96 16.05 -0.26
CA ASP A 236 7.82 15.35 -0.85
C ASP A 236 7.81 13.89 -0.36
N PRO A 237 6.76 13.42 0.35
CA PRO A 237 6.68 12.05 0.85
C PRO A 237 6.76 10.97 -0.25
N GLU A 238 6.28 11.25 -1.47
CA GLU A 238 6.30 10.30 -2.58
C GLU A 238 7.72 10.11 -3.13
N HIS A 239 8.55 11.17 -3.11
CA HIS A 239 9.89 11.20 -3.71
C HIS A 239 11.04 11.20 -2.72
N TYR A 240 10.74 11.18 -1.41
CA TYR A 240 11.78 11.33 -0.37
C TYR A 240 12.86 10.26 -0.41
N PHE A 241 12.52 9.07 -0.87
CA PHE A 241 13.43 7.91 -0.91
C PHE A 241 13.97 7.58 -2.31
N ASP A 242 13.66 8.41 -3.33
CA ASP A 242 14.02 8.13 -4.73
C ASP A 242 15.53 8.23 -5.01
N ASP A 243 16.29 8.83 -4.10
CA ASP A 243 17.73 9.03 -4.23
C ASP A 243 18.57 8.24 -3.22
N ILE A 244 17.96 7.25 -2.56
CA ILE A 244 18.70 6.42 -1.58
C ILE A 244 18.37 4.93 -1.69
N ILE A 245 19.32 4.11 -1.29
CA ILE A 245 19.07 2.70 -0.94
C ILE A 245 18.81 2.65 0.56
N GLY A 246 17.63 2.18 0.97
CA GLY A 246 17.28 2.07 2.38
C GLY A 246 16.53 3.26 2.95
N VAL A 247 16.89 3.66 4.17
CA VAL A 247 16.13 4.66 4.95
C VAL A 247 16.99 5.74 5.58
N THR A 248 18.32 5.56 5.63
CA THR A 248 19.21 6.51 6.31
C THR A 248 19.53 7.70 5.42
N LYS A 249 18.83 8.82 5.67
CA LYS A 249 19.02 10.09 4.99
C LYS A 249 18.72 11.22 5.97
N ASP A 250 19.43 12.33 5.83
CA ASP A 250 19.15 13.62 6.47
C ASP A 250 18.88 14.70 5.40
N LEU A 251 18.43 15.88 5.83
CA LEU A 251 18.12 16.99 4.92
C LEU A 251 19.35 17.56 4.19
N LYS A 252 20.55 17.26 4.67
CA LYS A 252 21.82 17.75 4.09
C LYS A 252 22.42 16.76 3.11
N SER A 253 21.96 15.53 3.14
CA SER A 253 22.43 14.47 2.24
C SER A 253 22.08 14.79 0.80
N LYS A 254 23.06 14.69 -0.09
CA LYS A 254 22.87 14.88 -1.54
C LYS A 254 23.27 13.62 -2.30
N PRO A 255 22.51 13.25 -3.32
CA PRO A 255 22.88 12.13 -4.18
C PRO A 255 24.21 12.43 -4.90
N GLN A 256 24.97 11.39 -5.13
CA GLN A 256 26.24 11.43 -5.84
C GLN A 256 26.24 10.31 -6.89
N MET A 257 26.95 10.54 -7.99
CA MET A 257 27.17 9.53 -9.00
C MET A 257 28.13 8.47 -8.49
N VAL A 258 27.61 7.29 -8.22
CA VAL A 258 28.38 6.11 -7.83
C VAL A 258 28.58 5.24 -9.06
N ARG A 259 29.83 4.85 -9.36
CA ARG A 259 30.18 3.95 -10.47
C ARG A 259 30.73 2.67 -9.91
N LEU A 260 30.14 1.57 -10.32
CA LEU A 260 30.48 0.22 -9.89
C LEU A 260 30.88 -0.62 -11.09
N ARG A 261 31.88 -1.51 -10.92
CA ARG A 261 32.11 -2.62 -11.83
C ARG A 261 31.56 -3.88 -11.18
N VAL A 262 30.82 -4.64 -11.97
CA VAL A 262 30.20 -5.91 -11.57
C VAL A 262 30.78 -6.99 -12.44
N ASP A 263 31.21 -8.10 -11.85
CA ASP A 263 31.74 -9.23 -12.61
C ASP A 263 30.68 -9.94 -13.46
N SER A 264 31.12 -10.78 -14.38
CA SER A 264 30.28 -11.51 -15.31
C SER A 264 29.27 -12.45 -14.64
N ASP A 265 29.60 -13.00 -13.47
CA ASP A 265 28.73 -13.92 -12.76
C ASP A 265 27.53 -13.20 -12.12
N GLN A 266 27.72 -11.96 -11.66
CA GLN A 266 26.68 -11.16 -11.00
C GLN A 266 25.98 -10.17 -11.94
N ALA A 267 26.56 -9.87 -13.09
CA ALA A 267 25.99 -8.94 -14.06
C ALA A 267 24.54 -9.26 -14.46
N PRO A 268 24.16 -10.51 -14.80
CA PRO A 268 22.77 -10.85 -15.14
C PRO A 268 21.78 -10.55 -14.01
N TYR A 269 22.17 -10.78 -12.76
CA TYR A 269 21.30 -10.55 -11.61
C TYR A 269 21.08 -9.06 -11.36
N ILE A 270 22.10 -8.22 -11.52
CA ILE A 270 22.00 -6.77 -11.34
C ILE A 270 21.28 -6.12 -12.53
N ILE A 271 21.33 -6.69 -13.71
CA ILE A 271 20.55 -6.23 -14.88
C ILE A 271 19.06 -6.51 -14.64
N THR A 272 18.70 -7.72 -14.19
CA THR A 272 17.31 -8.12 -13.99
C THR A 272 16.70 -7.57 -12.72
N LYS A 273 17.50 -7.29 -11.68
CA LYS A 273 17.12 -6.68 -10.42
C LYS A 273 18.09 -5.54 -10.08
N PRO A 274 17.88 -4.33 -10.64
CA PRO A 274 18.73 -3.19 -10.37
C PRO A 274 18.87 -2.88 -8.87
N LEU A 275 20.06 -2.44 -8.45
CA LEU A 275 20.32 -2.01 -7.08
C LEU A 275 19.50 -0.79 -6.69
N HIS A 276 19.21 0.07 -7.66
CA HIS A 276 18.42 1.29 -7.49
C HIS A 276 17.75 1.69 -8.81
N SER A 277 16.63 2.42 -8.75
CA SER A 277 15.89 2.88 -9.93
C SER A 277 16.70 3.77 -10.86
N SER A 278 17.71 4.49 -10.34
CA SER A 278 18.64 5.32 -11.13
C SER A 278 19.80 4.54 -11.76
N GLN A 279 19.76 3.20 -11.72
CA GLN A 279 20.85 2.40 -12.29
C GLN A 279 20.86 2.49 -13.82
N GLU A 280 22.05 2.79 -14.37
CA GLU A 280 22.30 2.79 -15.81
C GLU A 280 23.54 1.95 -16.10
N ILE A 281 23.48 1.13 -17.15
CA ILE A 281 24.63 0.38 -17.65
C ILE A 281 25.41 1.31 -18.56
N VAL A 282 26.65 1.62 -18.22
CA VAL A 282 27.50 2.55 -18.97
C VAL A 282 28.55 1.84 -19.82
N LYS A 283 28.84 0.56 -19.53
CA LYS A 283 29.79 -0.24 -20.28
C LYS A 283 29.51 -1.72 -20.09
N GLU A 284 29.67 -2.49 -21.15
CA GLU A 284 29.71 -3.94 -21.14
C GLU A 284 31.08 -4.38 -21.68
N GLU A 285 31.76 -5.27 -20.96
CA GLU A 285 33.07 -5.77 -21.32
C GLU A 285 32.97 -7.13 -22.06
N ALA A 286 34.00 -7.47 -22.82
CA ALA A 286 34.01 -8.70 -23.61
C ALA A 286 33.95 -9.99 -22.74
N ASP A 287 34.34 -9.91 -21.46
CA ASP A 287 34.27 -11.01 -20.50
C ASP A 287 32.89 -11.15 -19.83
N GLY A 288 31.91 -10.30 -20.21
CA GLY A 288 30.57 -10.27 -19.65
C GLY A 288 30.44 -9.43 -18.37
N SER A 289 31.51 -8.82 -17.87
CA SER A 289 31.44 -7.87 -16.77
C SER A 289 30.81 -6.54 -17.24
N ILE A 290 30.18 -5.82 -16.32
CA ILE A 290 29.52 -4.54 -16.65
C ILE A 290 29.98 -3.41 -15.72
N GLU A 291 29.92 -2.19 -16.22
CA GLU A 291 29.99 -1.01 -15.38
C GLU A 291 28.62 -0.33 -15.31
N VAL A 292 28.17 -0.07 -14.09
CA VAL A 292 26.90 0.61 -13.82
C VAL A 292 27.12 1.90 -13.05
N THR A 293 26.22 2.85 -13.27
CA THR A 293 26.15 4.09 -12.47
C THR A 293 24.86 4.13 -11.69
N LEU A 294 24.94 4.72 -10.49
CA LEU A 294 23.80 4.99 -9.60
C LEU A 294 23.89 6.45 -9.16
N ASN A 295 22.77 7.16 -9.15
CA ASN A 295 22.69 8.51 -8.57
C ASN A 295 22.03 8.43 -7.20
N VAL A 296 22.81 8.24 -6.13
CA VAL A 296 22.30 7.93 -4.78
C VAL A 296 23.09 8.62 -3.67
N VAL A 297 22.43 8.84 -2.54
CA VAL A 297 23.08 9.25 -1.29
C VAL A 297 23.95 8.11 -0.77
N ILE A 298 25.20 8.44 -0.43
CA ILE A 298 26.11 7.46 0.17
C ILE A 298 25.77 7.28 1.65
N ASN A 299 25.12 6.17 1.96
CA ASN A 299 24.71 5.78 3.30
C ASN A 299 25.19 4.38 3.69
N LEU A 300 24.82 3.95 4.90
CA LEU A 300 25.23 2.63 5.41
C LEU A 300 24.57 1.48 4.64
N GLU A 301 23.36 1.68 4.15
CA GLU A 301 22.62 0.67 3.40
C GLU A 301 23.26 0.41 2.04
N LEU A 302 23.70 1.45 1.33
CA LEU A 302 24.48 1.30 0.10
C LEU A 302 25.80 0.57 0.35
N GLU A 303 26.55 0.96 1.42
CA GLU A 303 27.78 0.27 1.77
C GLU A 303 27.54 -1.23 2.07
N ARG A 304 26.46 -1.56 2.78
CA ARG A 304 26.08 -2.96 3.07
C ARG A 304 25.66 -3.71 1.83
N GLU A 305 24.96 -3.07 0.91
CA GLU A 305 24.55 -3.67 -0.36
C GLU A 305 25.80 -4.08 -1.16
N ILE A 306 26.74 -3.14 -1.35
CA ILE A 306 28.01 -3.40 -2.06
C ILE A 306 28.82 -4.52 -1.39
N LEU A 307 28.95 -4.48 -0.07
CA LEU A 307 29.68 -5.50 0.70
C LEU A 307 29.02 -6.87 0.64
N GLY A 308 27.71 -6.94 0.43
CA GLY A 308 26.96 -8.18 0.28
C GLY A 308 27.34 -8.98 -0.97
N PHE A 309 27.87 -8.31 -1.99
CA PHE A 309 28.42 -8.96 -3.20
C PHE A 309 29.86 -9.40 -3.06
N GLY A 310 30.53 -9.08 -1.94
CA GLY A 310 31.90 -9.50 -1.67
C GLY A 310 32.91 -8.98 -2.70
N ASN A 311 33.57 -9.88 -3.40
CA ASN A 311 34.56 -9.58 -4.45
C ASN A 311 33.95 -9.31 -5.82
N ASN A 312 32.67 -9.52 -5.99
CA ASN A 312 31.99 -9.45 -7.30
C ASN A 312 31.60 -8.03 -7.70
N ILE A 313 31.69 -7.06 -6.76
CA ILE A 313 31.46 -5.65 -7.05
C ILE A 313 32.65 -4.80 -6.60
N GLU A 314 33.16 -4.00 -7.53
CA GLU A 314 34.20 -3.01 -7.27
C GLU A 314 33.62 -1.59 -7.35
N VAL A 315 33.87 -0.76 -6.34
CA VAL A 315 33.56 0.67 -6.39
C VAL A 315 34.64 1.40 -7.19
N LEU A 316 34.28 1.95 -8.36
CA LEU A 316 35.18 2.75 -9.17
C LEU A 316 35.22 4.22 -8.71
N SER A 317 34.06 4.78 -8.40
CA SER A 317 33.88 6.14 -7.88
C SER A 317 32.66 6.25 -6.99
N PRO A 318 32.55 7.24 -6.08
CA PRO A 318 33.57 8.24 -5.72
C PRO A 318 34.68 7.66 -4.80
N ARG A 319 35.81 8.34 -4.76
CA ARG A 319 36.99 7.90 -3.96
C ARG A 319 36.66 7.65 -2.50
N LEU A 320 35.78 8.46 -1.90
CA LEU A 320 35.42 8.31 -0.49
C LEU A 320 34.72 6.96 -0.24
N LEU A 321 33.74 6.60 -1.07
CA LEU A 321 33.03 5.32 -0.95
C LEU A 321 33.99 4.16 -1.19
N ARG A 322 34.82 4.23 -2.25
CA ARG A 322 35.86 3.22 -2.52
C ARG A 322 36.77 3.00 -1.32
N HIS A 323 37.22 4.09 -0.69
CA HIS A 323 38.07 3.98 0.49
C HIS A 323 37.37 3.34 1.68
N ARG A 324 36.08 3.68 1.93
CA ARG A 324 35.28 3.09 3.01
C ARG A 324 35.09 1.57 2.79
N ILE A 325 34.73 1.17 1.60
CA ILE A 325 34.55 -0.26 1.25
C ILE A 325 35.89 -1.01 1.39
N LYS A 326 36.99 -0.47 0.82
CA LYS A 326 38.34 -1.05 0.96
C LYS A 326 38.72 -1.26 2.43
N LYS A 327 38.49 -0.25 3.28
CA LYS A 327 38.80 -0.34 4.73
C LYS A 327 37.98 -1.44 5.40
N ARG A 328 36.68 -1.58 5.09
CA ARG A 328 35.80 -2.60 5.65
C ARG A 328 36.22 -4.01 5.21
N LEU A 329 36.54 -4.18 3.94
CA LEU A 329 37.04 -5.48 3.40
C LEU A 329 38.38 -5.87 4.05
N HIS A 330 39.29 -4.92 4.22
CA HIS A 330 40.56 -5.16 4.91
C HIS A 330 40.36 -5.61 6.37
N ILE A 331 39.50 -4.93 7.11
CA ILE A 331 39.15 -5.32 8.49
C ILE A 331 38.51 -6.71 8.49
N ALA A 332 37.63 -7.02 7.53
CA ALA A 332 37.02 -8.32 7.43
C ALA A 332 38.06 -9.40 7.16
N ALA A 333 39.04 -9.19 6.24
CA ALA A 333 40.12 -10.12 5.95
C ALA A 333 40.96 -10.41 7.21
N MET A 334 41.30 -9.35 7.98
CA MET A 334 42.02 -9.51 9.25
C MET A 334 41.27 -10.37 10.27
N ILE A 335 39.95 -10.30 10.34
CA ILE A 335 39.12 -11.14 11.24
C ILE A 335 39.25 -12.63 10.86
N TYR A 336 39.40 -12.93 9.57
CA TYR A 336 39.57 -14.29 9.06
C TYR A 336 41.06 -14.77 9.04
N GLY A 337 41.98 -13.94 9.51
CA GLY A 337 43.39 -14.28 9.60
C GLY A 337 44.16 -14.17 8.28
N ILE A 338 43.66 -13.35 7.36
CA ILE A 338 44.27 -13.06 6.06
C ILE A 338 44.90 -11.65 6.08
#